data_4e4647f5d8ad33cd915764ff6d989d1d
#
_entry.id   4e4647f5d8ad33cd915764ff6d989d1d
#
_cell.length_a   1.000
_cell.length_b   1.000
_cell.length_c   1.000
_cell.angle_alpha   90.00
_cell.angle_beta   90.00
_cell.angle_gamma   90.00
#
_symmetry.space_group_name_H-M   'P 1'
#
loop_
_entity.id
_entity.type
_entity.pdbx_description
1 polymer ?
#
loop_
_entity_poly.entity_id
_entity_poly.type
_entity_poly.pdbx_seq_one_letter_code
_entity_poly.pdbx_strand_id
1 'polypeptide(L)'
;MGHWVDQFWKGQMTAFAPTYRDRDRRRGTYNAYVPEPLSEASLTLSATTQLLAAQAEARVNHLNTSPDVAAAGQFLLRSEAITSSRIEGITPTAHNVVLGELGRHERVKGVTPEAHDTVRHIVLLKDATTRLARTPLVTMADLLELHDNLMPTSPNHHGLRLTQSWRGGTSRNPLDARFVSPPPELVPELMEDLLSYLNGAIHAPLIQAALVHAQFETLQPFVVDNSRVGRMLIQMVLARRGLLTGAALPMSLVMETMRYRYVEELYPTYEPGQAEKTGSEDLGAGHEKWIILFLTLVILACDEAKRIAAEIADIRADWEERLQHWSEQDNDNRALREGSAASRILPDLPGTPMLTIGTAAKTYGVTRTAAARGLETLVTAGILTTEKVGSRLRVYTAPSVVEAITGVDSRLERKLAAARLPAPARLGPETYHGVD
;
A
#
# COMPACT_ATOMS: atom_id res chain seq x y z
N MET A 1 -12.71 17.57 -19.74
CA MET A 1 -13.69 16.57 -19.25
C MET A 1 -13.42 15.24 -19.89
N GLY A 2 -13.40 14.15 -19.11
CA GLY A 2 -13.26 12.83 -19.69
C GLY A 2 -14.45 12.50 -20.60
N HIS A 3 -14.23 11.62 -21.54
CA HIS A 3 -15.23 11.24 -22.52
C HIS A 3 -15.15 9.73 -22.81
N TRP A 4 -16.26 9.19 -23.30
CA TRP A 4 -16.33 7.80 -23.70
C TRP A 4 -16.07 7.69 -25.20
N VAL A 5 -15.25 6.70 -25.59
CA VAL A 5 -14.92 6.40 -26.98
C VAL A 5 -15.41 4.99 -27.33
N ASP A 6 -16.07 4.88 -28.47
CA ASP A 6 -16.54 3.62 -28.99
C ASP A 6 -15.35 2.79 -29.48
N GLN A 7 -15.29 1.55 -29.06
CA GLN A 7 -14.29 0.57 -29.44
C GLN A 7 -14.98 -0.72 -29.89
N PHE A 8 -14.33 -1.50 -30.74
CA PHE A 8 -14.89 -2.75 -31.23
C PHE A 8 -14.03 -3.95 -30.82
N TRP A 9 -14.62 -4.84 -30.03
CA TRP A 9 -14.01 -6.11 -29.67
C TRP A 9 -14.17 -7.13 -30.77
N LYS A 10 -13.09 -7.51 -31.43
CA LYS A 10 -13.07 -8.46 -32.53
C LYS A 10 -13.28 -9.92 -32.11
N GLY A 11 -13.23 -10.18 -30.80
CA GLY A 11 -13.21 -11.53 -30.23
C GLY A 11 -11.83 -12.18 -30.37
N GLN A 12 -11.50 -13.06 -29.46
CA GLN A 12 -10.29 -13.88 -29.58
C GLN A 12 -10.66 -15.15 -30.40
N MET A 13 -10.10 -15.29 -31.57
CA MET A 13 -10.20 -16.52 -32.38
C MET A 13 -9.15 -17.55 -31.93
N THR A 14 -9.22 -18.02 -30.69
CA THR A 14 -8.50 -19.27 -30.34
C THR A 14 -9.40 -20.46 -30.64
N ALA A 15 -9.18 -21.07 -31.77
CA ALA A 15 -10.02 -22.14 -32.35
C ALA A 15 -10.09 -23.43 -31.50
N PHE A 16 -9.37 -23.57 -30.41
CA PHE A 16 -9.18 -24.82 -29.69
C PHE A 16 -9.23 -24.79 -28.16
N ALA A 17 -9.90 -23.81 -27.51
CA ALA A 17 -10.09 -23.88 -26.08
C ALA A 17 -11.51 -24.39 -25.72
N PRO A 18 -11.68 -25.65 -25.31
CA PRO A 18 -13.00 -26.22 -24.98
C PRO A 18 -13.67 -25.60 -23.74
N THR A 19 -12.98 -24.71 -23.03
CA THR A 19 -13.46 -24.07 -21.80
C THR A 19 -14.13 -22.70 -22.00
N TYR A 20 -14.23 -22.21 -23.26
CA TYR A 20 -14.86 -20.92 -23.55
C TYR A 20 -16.38 -21.04 -23.57
N ARG A 21 -17.07 -20.26 -22.72
CA ARG A 21 -18.53 -20.09 -22.79
C ARG A 21 -18.90 -19.19 -23.97
N ASP A 22 -20.12 -19.29 -24.49
CA ASP A 22 -20.56 -18.45 -25.63
C ASP A 22 -20.41 -16.95 -25.36
N ARG A 23 -20.63 -16.52 -24.11
CA ARG A 23 -20.43 -15.12 -23.70
C ARG A 23 -18.97 -14.63 -23.86
N ASP A 24 -17.98 -15.54 -23.78
CA ASP A 24 -16.56 -15.19 -23.89
C ASP A 24 -16.11 -15.02 -25.35
N ARG A 25 -16.91 -15.53 -26.30
CA ARG A 25 -16.66 -15.46 -27.76
C ARG A 25 -17.35 -14.31 -28.45
N ARG A 26 -18.14 -13.53 -27.71
CA ARG A 26 -18.91 -12.43 -28.28
C ARG A 26 -17.98 -11.40 -28.93
N ARG A 27 -18.51 -10.78 -29.98
CA ARG A 27 -17.96 -9.61 -30.66
C ARG A 27 -18.95 -8.47 -30.48
N GLY A 28 -18.47 -7.25 -30.39
CA GLY A 28 -19.37 -6.12 -30.23
C GLY A 28 -18.66 -4.83 -29.90
N THR A 29 -19.44 -3.78 -29.88
CA THR A 29 -18.97 -2.46 -29.46
C THR A 29 -18.98 -2.38 -27.94
N TYR A 30 -17.99 -1.70 -27.38
CA TYR A 30 -17.90 -1.32 -25.98
C TYR A 30 -17.38 0.12 -25.87
N ASN A 31 -17.57 0.76 -24.73
CA ASN A 31 -17.13 2.12 -24.49
C ASN A 31 -15.90 2.11 -23.56
N ALA A 32 -14.81 2.73 -24.00
CA ALA A 32 -13.62 2.98 -23.19
C ALA A 32 -13.63 4.43 -22.68
N TYR A 33 -13.28 4.65 -21.42
CA TYR A 33 -13.24 5.98 -20.83
C TYR A 33 -11.86 6.61 -21.01
N VAL A 34 -11.83 7.79 -21.61
CA VAL A 34 -10.62 8.63 -21.75
C VAL A 34 -10.75 9.81 -20.79
N PRO A 35 -9.95 9.87 -19.74
CA PRO A 35 -10.01 10.97 -18.79
C PRO A 35 -9.47 12.28 -19.40
N GLU A 36 -9.90 13.41 -18.84
CA GLU A 36 -9.32 14.71 -19.15
C GLU A 36 -7.88 14.79 -18.63
N PRO A 37 -6.96 15.44 -19.36
CA PRO A 37 -5.63 15.73 -18.86
C PRO A 37 -5.68 16.53 -17.54
N LEU A 38 -4.94 16.11 -16.53
CA LEU A 38 -4.91 16.79 -15.24
C LEU A 38 -4.20 18.15 -15.29
N SER A 39 -3.27 18.33 -16.23
CA SER A 39 -2.59 19.61 -16.44
C SER A 39 -3.53 20.71 -16.94
N GLU A 40 -4.65 20.35 -17.58
CA GLU A 40 -5.66 21.26 -18.15
C GLU A 40 -6.91 21.36 -17.28
N ALA A 41 -7.05 20.47 -16.28
CA ALA A 41 -8.26 20.39 -15.47
C ALA A 41 -8.42 21.62 -14.56
N SER A 42 -9.54 22.35 -14.74
CA SER A 42 -9.96 23.37 -13.80
C SER A 42 -10.80 22.73 -12.69
N LEU A 43 -10.25 22.66 -11.47
CA LEU A 43 -10.94 22.11 -10.33
C LEU A 43 -11.47 23.24 -9.43
N THR A 44 -12.78 23.33 -9.32
CA THR A 44 -13.44 24.22 -8.35
C THR A 44 -14.05 23.35 -7.25
N LEU A 45 -13.52 23.47 -6.04
CA LEU A 45 -14.01 22.75 -4.88
C LEU A 45 -14.95 23.63 -4.05
N SER A 46 -16.00 23.04 -3.51
CA SER A 46 -16.88 23.70 -2.54
C SER A 46 -16.12 24.16 -1.29
N ALA A 47 -16.63 25.18 -0.62
CA ALA A 47 -16.05 25.65 0.65
C ALA A 47 -15.98 24.54 1.70
N THR A 48 -16.97 23.62 1.70
CA THR A 48 -16.99 22.45 2.61
C THR A 48 -15.83 21.50 2.32
N THR A 49 -15.56 21.21 1.06
CA THR A 49 -14.44 20.33 0.66
C THR A 49 -13.09 20.97 0.95
N GLN A 50 -12.97 22.29 0.73
CA GLN A 50 -11.74 23.02 1.11
C GLN A 50 -11.49 22.98 2.61
N LEU A 51 -12.53 23.13 3.43
CA LEU A 51 -12.43 23.02 4.88
C LEU A 51 -12.04 21.59 5.30
N LEU A 52 -12.62 20.57 4.70
CA LEU A 52 -12.26 19.16 4.95
C LEU A 52 -10.79 18.89 4.57
N ALA A 53 -10.31 19.45 3.45
CA ALA A 53 -8.91 19.34 3.06
C ALA A 53 -7.97 19.97 4.09
N ALA A 54 -8.28 21.17 4.57
CA ALA A 54 -7.51 21.82 5.61
C ALA A 54 -7.50 21.03 6.94
N GLN A 55 -8.63 20.43 7.32
CA GLN A 55 -8.73 19.55 8.49
C GLN A 55 -7.88 18.28 8.34
N ALA A 56 -7.94 17.62 7.18
CA ALA A 56 -7.14 16.44 6.90
C ALA A 56 -5.64 16.76 6.91
N GLU A 57 -5.23 17.87 6.32
CA GLU A 57 -3.83 18.33 6.31
C GLU A 57 -3.33 18.62 7.73
N ALA A 58 -4.14 19.29 8.55
CA ALA A 58 -3.81 19.54 9.96
C ALA A 58 -3.62 18.23 10.75
N ARG A 59 -4.43 17.19 10.46
CA ARG A 59 -4.29 15.86 11.07
C ARG A 59 -2.97 15.19 10.70
N VAL A 60 -2.59 15.23 9.41
CA VAL A 60 -1.31 14.66 8.93
C VAL A 60 -0.13 15.43 9.54
N ASN A 61 -0.17 16.76 9.57
CA ASN A 61 0.86 17.59 10.18
C ASN A 61 1.03 17.27 11.68
N HIS A 62 -0.07 17.04 12.39
CA HIS A 62 0.00 16.64 13.80
C HIS A 62 0.63 15.24 13.99
N LEU A 63 0.43 14.30 13.07
CA LEU A 63 1.12 13.00 13.11
C LEU A 63 2.63 13.15 12.98
N ASN A 64 3.10 14.02 12.10
CA ASN A 64 4.53 14.25 11.87
C ASN A 64 5.27 14.76 13.11
N THR A 65 4.55 15.37 14.07
CA THR A 65 5.13 15.88 15.33
C THR A 65 5.09 14.84 16.47
N SER A 66 4.49 13.67 16.26
CA SER A 66 4.35 12.63 17.27
C SER A 66 5.60 11.74 17.33
N PRO A 67 6.35 11.70 18.46
CA PRO A 67 7.48 10.80 18.63
C PRO A 67 7.08 9.32 18.53
N ASP A 68 5.90 8.95 19.02
CA ASP A 68 5.40 7.57 19.00
C ASP A 68 5.11 7.12 17.57
N VAL A 69 4.52 7.98 16.75
CA VAL A 69 4.30 7.70 15.32
C VAL A 69 5.63 7.55 14.58
N ALA A 70 6.59 8.42 14.84
CA ALA A 70 7.93 8.30 14.28
C ALA A 70 8.60 6.99 14.69
N ALA A 71 8.48 6.59 15.96
CA ALA A 71 9.00 5.33 16.48
C ALA A 71 8.29 4.09 15.90
N ALA A 72 7.02 4.22 15.48
CA ALA A 72 6.25 3.18 14.80
C ALA A 72 6.42 3.20 13.26
N GLY A 73 7.23 4.11 12.69
CA GLY A 73 7.29 4.37 11.25
C GLY A 73 7.56 3.14 10.39
N GLN A 74 8.50 2.27 10.77
CA GLN A 74 8.77 1.02 10.03
C GLN A 74 7.61 0.02 10.15
N PHE A 75 6.93 -0.02 11.29
CA PHE A 75 5.73 -0.84 11.48
C PHE A 75 4.59 -0.35 10.57
N LEU A 76 4.34 0.95 10.54
CA LEU A 76 3.32 1.58 9.68
C LEU A 76 3.60 1.32 8.20
N LEU A 77 4.85 1.45 7.76
CA LEU A 77 5.26 1.16 6.39
C LEU A 77 4.98 -0.32 6.02
N ARG A 78 5.30 -1.24 6.92
CA ARG A 78 5.02 -2.68 6.75
C ARG A 78 3.54 -2.96 6.69
N SER A 79 2.75 -2.37 7.59
CA SER A 79 1.30 -2.50 7.64
C SER A 79 0.66 -2.01 6.33
N GLU A 80 1.07 -0.85 5.82
CA GLU A 80 0.60 -0.31 4.55
C GLU A 80 0.86 -1.28 3.39
N ALA A 81 2.09 -1.79 3.26
CA ALA A 81 2.45 -2.69 2.17
C ALA A 81 1.75 -4.06 2.26
N ILE A 82 1.59 -4.63 3.47
CA ILE A 82 0.87 -5.89 3.68
C ILE A 82 -0.59 -5.71 3.26
N THR A 83 -1.24 -4.67 3.74
CA THR A 83 -2.66 -4.45 3.45
C THR A 83 -2.89 -4.08 1.98
N SER A 84 -2.00 -3.28 1.40
CA SER A 84 -2.04 -2.98 -0.04
C SER A 84 -1.90 -4.26 -0.89
N SER A 85 -1.04 -5.19 -0.51
CA SER A 85 -0.91 -6.50 -1.17
C SER A 85 -2.16 -7.35 -0.98
N ARG A 86 -2.79 -7.30 0.19
CA ARG A 86 -4.02 -8.05 0.51
C ARG A 86 -5.23 -7.58 -0.31
N ILE A 87 -5.36 -6.31 -0.59
CA ILE A 87 -6.39 -5.78 -1.51
C ILE A 87 -6.32 -6.50 -2.87
N GLU A 88 -5.12 -6.86 -3.32
CA GLU A 88 -4.89 -7.60 -4.58
C GLU A 88 -4.94 -9.13 -4.40
N GLY A 89 -5.36 -9.62 -3.24
CA GLY A 89 -5.48 -11.05 -2.96
C GLY A 89 -4.17 -11.74 -2.57
N ILE A 90 -3.08 -11.00 -2.36
CA ILE A 90 -1.79 -11.51 -1.88
C ILE A 90 -1.80 -11.48 -0.34
N THR A 91 -1.99 -12.63 0.30
CA THR A 91 -2.27 -12.73 1.74
C THR A 91 -1.20 -13.51 2.51
N PRO A 92 0.04 -13.03 2.60
CA PRO A 92 1.06 -13.67 3.42
C PRO A 92 0.74 -13.53 4.91
N THR A 93 1.23 -14.46 5.72
CA THR A 93 1.18 -14.28 7.17
C THR A 93 2.19 -13.22 7.61
N ALA A 94 1.90 -12.49 8.69
CA ALA A 94 2.83 -11.50 9.27
C ALA A 94 4.20 -12.11 9.58
N HIS A 95 4.22 -13.33 10.16
CA HIS A 95 5.44 -14.07 10.41
C HIS A 95 6.27 -14.30 9.14
N ASN A 96 5.65 -14.73 8.05
CA ASN A 96 6.35 -14.96 6.77
C ASN A 96 6.89 -13.68 6.13
N VAL A 97 6.17 -12.56 6.27
CA VAL A 97 6.67 -11.25 5.81
C VAL A 97 7.92 -10.86 6.57
N VAL A 98 7.89 -10.92 7.90
CA VAL A 98 9.05 -10.58 8.74
C VAL A 98 10.23 -11.53 8.49
N LEU A 99 9.96 -12.82 8.28
CA LEU A 99 10.96 -13.79 7.88
C LEU A 99 11.57 -13.46 6.50
N GLY A 100 10.76 -12.99 5.57
CA GLY A 100 11.20 -12.54 4.26
C GLY A 100 12.06 -11.27 4.33
N GLU A 101 11.73 -10.32 5.22
CA GLU A 101 12.59 -9.15 5.49
C GLU A 101 13.96 -9.56 6.02
N LEU A 102 14.02 -10.53 6.97
CA LEU A 102 15.27 -11.12 7.46
C LEU A 102 16.05 -11.76 6.30
N GLY A 103 15.34 -12.42 5.37
CA GLY A 103 15.90 -13.08 4.18
C GLY A 103 16.66 -12.17 3.22
N ARG A 104 16.48 -10.85 3.31
CA ARG A 104 17.28 -9.87 2.56
C ARG A 104 18.71 -9.74 3.05
N HIS A 105 18.98 -10.16 4.27
CA HIS A 105 20.26 -10.01 4.94
C HIS A 105 20.97 -11.35 5.17
N GLU A 106 20.22 -12.44 5.19
CA GLU A 106 20.73 -13.80 5.40
C GLU A 106 19.98 -14.81 4.51
N ARG A 107 20.59 -15.97 4.29
CA ARG A 107 19.91 -17.09 3.61
C ARG A 107 18.85 -17.71 4.52
N VAL A 108 17.60 -17.36 4.31
CA VAL A 108 16.44 -17.89 5.03
C VAL A 108 15.67 -18.86 4.11
N LYS A 109 15.20 -19.98 4.67
CA LYS A 109 14.33 -20.95 3.98
C LYS A 109 12.89 -20.80 4.50
N GLY A 110 11.92 -21.21 3.69
CA GLY A 110 10.52 -21.28 4.11
C GLY A 110 9.73 -19.96 3.93
N VAL A 111 10.34 -18.95 3.30
CA VAL A 111 9.61 -17.75 2.88
C VAL A 111 8.72 -18.08 1.68
N THR A 112 7.43 -17.77 1.77
CA THR A 112 6.47 -18.04 0.69
C THR A 112 6.63 -17.03 -0.46
N PRO A 113 6.18 -17.35 -1.69
CA PRO A 113 6.18 -16.39 -2.80
C PRO A 113 5.45 -15.10 -2.48
N GLU A 114 4.27 -15.18 -1.83
CA GLU A 114 3.46 -14.04 -1.41
C GLU A 114 4.20 -13.13 -0.42
N ALA A 115 4.98 -13.74 0.49
CA ALA A 115 5.81 -12.98 1.43
C ALA A 115 6.97 -12.29 0.72
N HIS A 116 7.61 -12.94 -0.25
CA HIS A 116 8.63 -12.31 -1.10
C HIS A 116 8.06 -11.12 -1.87
N ASP A 117 6.86 -11.25 -2.43
CA ASP A 117 6.16 -10.16 -3.12
C ASP A 117 5.88 -8.98 -2.20
N THR A 118 5.35 -9.26 -1.01
CA THR A 118 5.05 -8.22 -0.03
C THR A 118 6.32 -7.53 0.49
N VAL A 119 7.41 -8.28 0.70
CA VAL A 119 8.71 -7.69 1.08
C VAL A 119 9.25 -6.78 -0.01
N ARG A 120 9.12 -7.14 -1.29
CA ARG A 120 9.46 -6.23 -2.40
C ARG A 120 8.62 -4.96 -2.34
N HIS A 121 7.31 -5.09 -2.12
CA HIS A 121 6.43 -3.94 -1.97
C HIS A 121 6.87 -3.01 -0.82
N ILE A 122 7.22 -3.56 0.36
CA ILE A 122 7.76 -2.78 1.49
C ILE A 122 8.99 -1.96 1.06
N VAL A 123 9.91 -2.60 0.34
CA VAL A 123 11.15 -1.96 -0.13
C VAL A 123 10.86 -0.84 -1.12
N LEU A 124 9.98 -1.11 -2.10
CA LEU A 124 9.63 -0.14 -3.14
C LEU A 124 8.81 1.02 -2.59
N LEU A 125 7.90 0.77 -1.65
CA LEU A 125 7.18 1.82 -0.95
C LEU A 125 8.13 2.74 -0.17
N LYS A 126 9.13 2.16 0.51
CA LYS A 126 10.17 2.94 1.18
C LYS A 126 11.00 3.74 0.18
N ASP A 127 11.37 3.15 -0.94
CA ASP A 127 12.12 3.85 -2.00
C ASP A 127 11.30 5.00 -2.60
N ALA A 128 10.04 4.77 -2.91
CA ALA A 128 9.12 5.77 -3.43
C ALA A 128 8.99 6.98 -2.50
N THR A 129 8.88 6.76 -1.18
CA THR A 129 8.72 7.83 -0.18
C THR A 129 10.02 8.51 0.23
N THR A 130 11.18 7.92 -0.06
CA THR A 130 12.49 8.49 0.32
C THR A 130 13.31 8.96 -0.87
N ARG A 131 13.61 8.09 -1.82
CA ARG A 131 14.43 8.41 -3.01
C ARG A 131 13.62 9.12 -4.07
N LEU A 132 12.55 8.49 -4.59
CA LEU A 132 11.73 9.07 -5.67
C LEU A 132 11.06 10.38 -5.26
N ALA A 133 10.55 10.47 -4.04
CA ALA A 133 9.97 11.71 -3.53
C ALA A 133 10.94 12.91 -3.53
N ARG A 134 12.25 12.66 -3.52
CA ARG A 134 13.30 13.69 -3.49
C ARG A 134 13.95 13.94 -4.84
N THR A 135 13.64 13.17 -5.88
CA THR A 135 14.15 13.45 -7.22
C THR A 135 13.63 14.79 -7.72
N PRO A 136 14.39 15.57 -8.47
CA PRO A 136 13.92 16.83 -9.05
C PRO A 136 12.67 16.61 -9.93
N LEU A 137 12.66 15.54 -10.71
CA LEU A 137 11.61 15.17 -11.64
C LEU A 137 11.38 13.66 -11.58
N VAL A 138 10.14 13.24 -11.38
CA VAL A 138 9.71 11.83 -11.53
C VAL A 138 9.40 11.59 -12.99
N THR A 139 10.02 10.59 -13.59
CA THR A 139 9.92 10.29 -15.03
C THR A 139 9.13 9.01 -15.28
N MET A 140 8.76 8.79 -16.55
CA MET A 140 8.18 7.50 -16.98
C MET A 140 9.10 6.32 -16.65
N ALA A 141 10.43 6.49 -16.84
CA ALA A 141 11.41 5.47 -16.52
C ALA A 141 11.40 5.08 -15.03
N ASP A 142 11.21 6.05 -14.13
CA ASP A 142 11.08 5.79 -12.69
C ASP A 142 9.84 4.95 -12.36
N LEU A 143 8.71 5.21 -13.02
CA LEU A 143 7.48 4.44 -12.80
C LEU A 143 7.57 3.02 -13.40
N LEU A 144 8.20 2.89 -14.56
CA LEU A 144 8.47 1.59 -15.16
C LEU A 144 9.41 0.77 -14.26
N GLU A 145 10.50 1.36 -13.78
CA GLU A 145 11.43 0.71 -12.86
C GLU A 145 10.73 0.27 -11.57
N LEU A 146 9.84 1.11 -11.01
CA LEU A 146 9.06 0.78 -9.82
C LEU A 146 8.17 -0.44 -10.05
N HIS A 147 7.44 -0.48 -11.16
CA HIS A 147 6.57 -1.58 -11.53
C HIS A 147 7.36 -2.86 -11.85
N ASP A 148 8.41 -2.78 -12.67
CA ASP A 148 9.22 -3.91 -13.08
C ASP A 148 9.90 -4.58 -11.86
N ASN A 149 10.36 -3.78 -10.90
CA ASN A 149 10.91 -4.27 -9.64
C ASN A 149 9.84 -4.87 -8.71
N LEU A 150 8.58 -4.48 -8.85
CA LEU A 150 7.48 -5.14 -8.13
C LEU A 150 7.24 -6.55 -8.68
N MET A 151 7.46 -6.76 -9.98
CA MET A 151 7.19 -7.99 -10.72
C MET A 151 8.41 -8.59 -11.44
N PRO A 152 9.53 -8.82 -10.77
CA PRO A 152 10.79 -9.20 -11.43
C PRO A 152 10.74 -10.59 -12.10
N THR A 153 9.79 -11.43 -11.71
CA THR A 153 9.62 -12.80 -12.26
C THR A 153 8.63 -12.85 -13.43
N SER A 154 8.05 -11.73 -13.82
CA SER A 154 7.03 -11.64 -14.86
C SER A 154 7.41 -10.62 -15.95
N PRO A 155 8.54 -10.82 -16.67
CA PRO A 155 9.02 -9.82 -17.63
C PRO A 155 8.06 -9.53 -18.78
N ASN A 156 7.15 -10.44 -19.09
CA ASN A 156 6.11 -10.23 -20.10
C ASN A 156 5.07 -9.16 -19.67
N HIS A 157 5.02 -8.80 -18.39
CA HIS A 157 4.14 -7.75 -17.87
C HIS A 157 4.87 -6.41 -17.69
N HIS A 158 6.16 -6.33 -18.03
CA HIS A 158 6.94 -5.10 -17.91
C HIS A 158 6.56 -4.08 -18.98
N GLY A 159 6.70 -2.81 -18.66
CA GLY A 159 6.36 -1.71 -19.55
C GLY A 159 4.87 -1.36 -19.54
N LEU A 160 4.50 -0.38 -20.35
CA LEU A 160 3.11 0.01 -20.53
C LEU A 160 2.35 -1.09 -21.29
N ARG A 161 1.09 -1.30 -20.91
CA ARG A 161 0.22 -2.27 -21.59
C ARG A 161 -0.01 -1.93 -23.05
N LEU A 162 -0.03 -2.95 -23.88
CA LEU A 162 -0.36 -2.88 -25.30
C LEU A 162 -1.76 -3.46 -25.58
N THR A 163 -2.46 -3.90 -24.54
CA THR A 163 -3.77 -4.53 -24.60
C THR A 163 -4.79 -3.72 -23.82
N GLN A 164 -6.07 -3.90 -24.15
CA GLN A 164 -7.16 -3.26 -23.43
C GLN A 164 -7.27 -3.80 -22.01
N SER A 165 -7.47 -2.90 -21.04
CA SER A 165 -7.74 -3.23 -19.63
C SER A 165 -9.18 -2.85 -19.28
N TRP A 166 -9.83 -3.66 -18.41
CA TRP A 166 -11.19 -3.41 -17.94
C TRP A 166 -11.44 -4.04 -16.58
N ARG A 167 -12.51 -3.59 -15.92
CA ARG A 167 -12.99 -4.10 -14.63
C ARG A 167 -14.39 -4.69 -14.73
N GLY A 168 -14.60 -5.78 -14.03
CA GLY A 168 -15.90 -6.47 -14.00
C GLY A 168 -16.18 -7.25 -15.28
N GLY A 169 -17.33 -7.92 -15.32
CA GLY A 169 -17.70 -8.75 -16.46
C GLY A 169 -16.94 -10.06 -16.51
N THR A 170 -16.33 -10.36 -17.65
CA THR A 170 -15.52 -11.56 -17.87
C THR A 170 -14.06 -11.19 -18.06
N SER A 171 -13.12 -12.11 -17.76
CA SER A 171 -11.69 -11.91 -18.03
C SER A 171 -11.32 -11.93 -19.51
N ARG A 172 -12.27 -12.17 -20.41
CA ARG A 172 -12.00 -12.53 -21.80
C ARG A 172 -12.49 -11.52 -22.83
N ASN A 173 -13.42 -10.64 -22.44
CA ASN A 173 -13.87 -9.53 -23.26
C ASN A 173 -14.46 -8.39 -22.41
N PRO A 174 -14.39 -7.13 -22.85
CA PRO A 174 -14.87 -5.96 -22.15
C PRO A 174 -16.37 -5.69 -22.30
N LEU A 175 -17.13 -6.53 -23.04
CA LEU A 175 -18.51 -6.22 -23.43
C LEU A 175 -19.49 -6.11 -22.26
N ASP A 176 -19.20 -6.80 -21.15
CA ASP A 176 -19.99 -6.73 -19.90
C ASP A 176 -19.19 -6.05 -18.78
N ALA A 177 -18.12 -5.33 -19.11
CA ALA A 177 -17.29 -4.64 -18.12
C ALA A 177 -18.06 -3.49 -17.46
N ARG A 178 -17.81 -3.27 -16.18
CA ARG A 178 -18.35 -2.10 -15.45
C ARG A 178 -17.56 -0.84 -15.79
N PHE A 179 -16.28 -0.99 -16.06
CA PHE A 179 -15.36 0.08 -16.44
C PHE A 179 -14.35 -0.44 -17.45
N VAL A 180 -14.05 0.35 -18.47
CA VAL A 180 -13.01 0.06 -19.46
C VAL A 180 -12.07 1.26 -19.52
N SER A 181 -10.79 0.99 -19.26
CA SER A 181 -9.73 2.00 -19.30
C SER A 181 -9.50 2.55 -20.72
N PRO A 182 -8.77 3.65 -20.88
CA PRO A 182 -8.46 4.21 -22.20
C PRO A 182 -7.87 3.16 -23.15
N PRO A 183 -8.08 3.32 -24.46
CA PRO A 183 -7.37 2.51 -25.46
C PRO A 183 -5.84 2.52 -25.23
N PRO A 184 -5.14 1.38 -25.42
CA PRO A 184 -3.71 1.29 -25.08
C PRO A 184 -2.83 2.30 -25.82
N GLU A 185 -3.21 2.70 -27.04
CA GLU A 185 -2.49 3.70 -27.84
C GLU A 185 -2.48 5.10 -27.22
N LEU A 186 -3.44 5.43 -26.35
CA LEU A 186 -3.52 6.71 -25.65
C LEU A 186 -2.78 6.71 -24.31
N VAL A 187 -2.45 5.54 -23.77
CA VAL A 187 -1.84 5.43 -22.45
C VAL A 187 -0.52 6.20 -22.32
N PRO A 188 0.42 6.17 -23.27
CA PRO A 188 1.67 6.92 -23.14
C PRO A 188 1.46 8.42 -22.97
N GLU A 189 0.64 9.04 -23.78
CA GLU A 189 0.35 10.48 -23.75
C GLU A 189 -0.34 10.88 -22.43
N LEU A 190 -1.36 10.10 -22.01
CA LEU A 190 -2.06 10.32 -20.75
C LEU A 190 -1.17 10.14 -19.52
N MET A 191 -0.19 9.25 -19.60
CA MET A 191 0.80 9.08 -18.54
C MET A 191 1.82 10.23 -18.49
N GLU A 192 2.18 10.81 -19.63
CA GLU A 192 3.02 12.02 -19.68
C GLU A 192 2.31 13.21 -19.03
N ASP A 193 1.02 13.40 -19.29
CA ASP A 193 0.21 14.40 -18.61
C ASP A 193 0.14 14.16 -17.10
N LEU A 194 -0.13 12.92 -16.67
CA LEU A 194 -0.17 12.55 -15.26
C LEU A 194 1.17 12.87 -14.57
N LEU A 195 2.30 12.56 -15.21
CA LEU A 195 3.63 12.87 -14.68
C LEU A 195 3.91 14.37 -14.62
N SER A 196 3.47 15.13 -15.64
CA SER A 196 3.55 16.59 -15.63
C SER A 196 2.79 17.17 -14.43
N TYR A 197 1.56 16.72 -14.21
CA TYR A 197 0.75 17.12 -13.05
C TYR A 197 1.37 16.71 -11.71
N LEU A 198 1.86 15.47 -11.60
CA LEU A 198 2.50 14.93 -10.40
C LEU A 198 3.75 15.74 -10.00
N ASN A 199 4.54 16.16 -10.98
CA ASN A 199 5.74 16.97 -10.76
C ASN A 199 5.43 18.43 -10.44
N GLY A 200 4.24 18.91 -10.78
CA GLY A 200 3.78 20.26 -10.49
C GLY A 200 3.31 20.44 -9.03
N ALA A 201 2.77 21.63 -8.76
CA ALA A 201 2.24 22.00 -7.44
C ALA A 201 0.97 22.86 -7.56
N ILE A 202 0.10 22.56 -8.54
CA ILE A 202 -1.11 23.34 -8.85
C ILE A 202 -2.11 23.28 -7.68
N HIS A 203 -2.29 22.10 -7.07
CA HIS A 203 -3.23 21.89 -5.98
C HIS A 203 -2.53 21.60 -4.65
N ALA A 204 -3.26 21.70 -3.54
CA ALA A 204 -2.79 21.28 -2.21
C ALA A 204 -2.37 19.79 -2.21
N PRO A 205 -1.42 19.37 -1.35
CA PRO A 205 -0.81 18.04 -1.40
C PRO A 205 -1.82 16.88 -1.37
N LEU A 206 -2.85 16.95 -0.53
CA LEU A 206 -3.87 15.90 -0.43
C LEU A 206 -4.76 15.84 -1.66
N ILE A 207 -5.11 16.98 -2.23
CA ILE A 207 -5.90 17.07 -3.47
C ILE A 207 -5.09 16.49 -4.64
N GLN A 208 -3.81 16.86 -4.72
CA GLN A 208 -2.92 16.33 -5.75
C GLN A 208 -2.77 14.81 -5.64
N ALA A 209 -2.57 14.28 -4.42
CA ALA A 209 -2.47 12.84 -4.22
C ALA A 209 -3.77 12.10 -4.59
N ALA A 210 -4.93 12.69 -4.26
CA ALA A 210 -6.24 12.14 -4.64
C ALA A 210 -6.41 12.05 -6.16
N LEU A 211 -6.08 13.12 -6.88
CA LEU A 211 -6.23 13.18 -8.34
C LEU A 211 -5.21 12.31 -9.06
N VAL A 212 -3.93 12.30 -8.62
CA VAL A 212 -2.90 11.41 -9.17
C VAL A 212 -3.33 9.95 -9.04
N HIS A 213 -3.84 9.56 -7.86
CA HIS A 213 -4.29 8.20 -7.64
C HIS A 213 -5.49 7.83 -8.52
N ALA A 214 -6.52 8.67 -8.57
CA ALA A 214 -7.71 8.41 -9.39
C ALA A 214 -7.37 8.33 -10.88
N GLN A 215 -6.54 9.26 -11.38
CA GLN A 215 -6.13 9.26 -12.78
C GLN A 215 -5.31 8.01 -13.11
N PHE A 216 -4.34 7.65 -12.27
CA PHE A 216 -3.53 6.45 -12.46
C PHE A 216 -4.37 5.17 -12.50
N GLU A 217 -5.33 5.04 -11.58
CA GLU A 217 -6.27 3.92 -11.55
C GLU A 217 -7.20 3.90 -12.77
N THR A 218 -7.62 5.06 -13.25
CA THR A 218 -8.41 5.19 -14.50
C THR A 218 -7.60 4.74 -15.71
N LEU A 219 -6.34 5.15 -15.80
CA LEU A 219 -5.46 4.82 -16.92
C LEU A 219 -5.08 3.34 -16.97
N GLN A 220 -4.91 2.70 -15.81
CA GLN A 220 -4.45 1.31 -15.74
C GLN A 220 -3.24 1.07 -16.67
N PRO A 221 -2.11 1.78 -16.48
CA PRO A 221 -1.04 1.81 -17.47
C PRO A 221 -0.31 0.49 -17.63
N PHE A 222 -0.40 -0.42 -16.68
CA PHE A 222 0.27 -1.73 -16.68
C PHE A 222 -0.71 -2.87 -16.93
N VAL A 223 -0.20 -4.04 -17.30
CA VAL A 223 -1.01 -5.25 -17.49
C VAL A 223 -1.60 -5.72 -16.16
N VAL A 224 -0.82 -5.63 -15.07
CA VAL A 224 -1.19 -6.04 -13.71
C VAL A 224 -0.59 -5.08 -12.68
N ASP A 225 -1.01 -5.20 -11.43
CA ASP A 225 -0.45 -4.49 -10.27
C ASP A 225 -0.57 -2.96 -10.28
N ASN A 226 -1.46 -2.42 -11.10
CA ASN A 226 -1.71 -0.97 -11.16
C ASN A 226 -2.06 -0.40 -9.78
N SER A 227 -2.96 -1.03 -9.05
CA SER A 227 -3.43 -0.48 -7.77
C SER A 227 -2.35 -0.46 -6.69
N ARG A 228 -1.41 -1.43 -6.67
CA ARG A 228 -0.27 -1.36 -5.74
C ARG A 228 0.63 -0.17 -6.05
N VAL A 229 0.91 0.07 -7.34
CA VAL A 229 1.66 1.26 -7.77
C VAL A 229 0.87 2.54 -7.47
N GLY A 230 -0.42 2.59 -7.81
CA GLY A 230 -1.29 3.74 -7.54
C GLY A 230 -1.32 4.15 -6.06
N ARG A 231 -1.37 3.17 -5.14
CA ARG A 231 -1.30 3.45 -3.69
C ARG A 231 0.11 3.89 -3.23
N MET A 232 1.19 3.37 -3.84
CA MET A 232 2.54 3.90 -3.60
C MET A 232 2.67 5.35 -4.06
N LEU A 233 2.02 5.74 -5.17
CA LEU A 233 2.03 7.12 -5.66
C LEU A 233 1.35 8.09 -4.67
N ILE A 234 0.30 7.69 -3.94
CA ILE A 234 -0.27 8.50 -2.87
C ILE A 234 0.81 8.89 -1.86
N GLN A 235 1.50 7.90 -1.32
CA GLN A 235 2.54 8.10 -0.30
C GLN A 235 3.71 8.94 -0.84
N MET A 236 4.11 8.66 -2.09
CA MET A 236 5.19 9.39 -2.76
C MET A 236 4.84 10.87 -2.97
N VAL A 237 3.63 11.19 -3.46
CA VAL A 237 3.19 12.58 -3.64
C VAL A 237 3.17 13.31 -2.31
N LEU A 238 2.62 12.70 -1.26
CA LEU A 238 2.58 13.33 0.08
C LEU A 238 3.98 13.57 0.64
N ALA A 239 4.91 12.62 0.45
CA ALA A 239 6.31 12.79 0.86
C ALA A 239 7.02 13.87 0.02
N ARG A 240 6.83 13.88 -1.31
CA ARG A 240 7.38 14.87 -2.23
C ARG A 240 6.93 16.29 -1.91
N ARG A 241 5.66 16.43 -1.51
CA ARG A 241 5.07 17.73 -1.13
C ARG A 241 5.35 18.11 0.34
N GLY A 242 6.19 17.32 1.06
CA GLY A 242 6.59 17.58 2.43
C GLY A 242 5.50 17.35 3.48
N LEU A 243 4.38 16.75 3.10
CA LEU A 243 3.29 16.45 4.03
C LEU A 243 3.52 15.16 4.83
N LEU A 244 4.32 14.21 4.32
CA LEU A 244 4.80 13.04 5.05
C LEU A 244 6.31 13.13 5.27
N THR A 245 6.77 13.04 6.53
CA THR A 245 8.18 13.24 6.87
C THR A 245 8.89 12.02 7.45
N GLY A 246 8.21 10.91 7.71
CA GLY A 246 8.91 9.78 8.32
C GLY A 246 8.11 8.47 8.44
N ALA A 247 6.80 8.51 8.40
CA ALA A 247 5.95 7.34 8.51
C ALA A 247 4.96 7.29 7.35
N ALA A 248 4.69 6.11 6.79
CA ALA A 248 3.61 5.92 5.84
C ALA A 248 2.26 6.06 6.56
N LEU A 249 1.27 6.67 5.90
CA LEU A 249 -0.11 6.61 6.34
C LEU A 249 -0.68 5.23 6.01
N PRO A 250 -1.39 4.55 6.92
CA PRO A 250 -2.01 3.26 6.64
C PRO A 250 -3.29 3.42 5.80
N MET A 251 -3.16 4.04 4.61
CA MET A 251 -4.25 4.32 3.68
C MET A 251 -4.91 3.05 3.18
N SER A 252 -4.09 2.05 2.82
CA SER A 252 -4.59 0.77 2.32
C SER A 252 -5.45 0.04 3.34
N LEU A 253 -5.13 0.16 4.64
CA LEU A 253 -5.93 -0.42 5.72
C LEU A 253 -7.37 0.14 5.72
N VAL A 254 -7.51 1.44 5.59
CA VAL A 254 -8.81 2.11 5.57
C VAL A 254 -9.52 1.86 4.22
N MET A 255 -8.79 1.88 3.11
CA MET A 255 -9.33 1.55 1.78
C MET A 255 -9.88 0.13 1.72
N GLU A 256 -9.16 -0.86 2.29
CA GLU A 256 -9.63 -2.25 2.38
C GLU A 256 -10.93 -2.35 3.17
N THR A 257 -10.98 -1.70 4.32
CA THR A 257 -12.16 -1.73 5.19
C THR A 257 -13.38 -1.04 4.56
N MET A 258 -13.14 -0.01 3.74
CA MET A 258 -14.18 0.72 3.00
C MET A 258 -14.20 0.35 1.51
N ARG A 259 -13.75 -0.84 1.15
CA ARG A 259 -13.46 -1.28 -0.24
C ARG A 259 -14.59 -1.01 -1.22
N TYR A 260 -15.83 -1.27 -0.82
CA TYR A 260 -16.99 -1.02 -1.70
C TYR A 260 -17.08 0.46 -2.09
N ARG A 261 -17.05 1.37 -1.12
CA ARG A 261 -17.12 2.82 -1.40
C ARG A 261 -15.87 3.30 -2.15
N TYR A 262 -14.70 2.80 -1.79
CA TYR A 262 -13.45 3.14 -2.45
C TYR A 262 -13.51 2.82 -3.94
N VAL A 263 -13.98 1.63 -4.32
CA VAL A 263 -14.08 1.22 -5.71
C VAL A 263 -15.21 1.96 -6.46
N GLU A 264 -16.35 2.15 -5.82
CA GLU A 264 -17.51 2.84 -6.42
C GLU A 264 -17.24 4.30 -6.75
N GLU A 265 -16.53 5.01 -5.88
CA GLU A 265 -16.23 6.45 -6.09
C GLU A 265 -14.98 6.68 -6.96
N LEU A 266 -14.12 5.66 -7.09
CA LEU A 266 -12.86 5.76 -7.84
C LEU A 266 -13.08 5.68 -9.35
N TYR A 267 -14.04 4.86 -9.79
CA TYR A 267 -14.25 4.60 -11.21
C TYR A 267 -15.56 5.20 -11.72
N PRO A 268 -15.51 5.98 -12.81
CA PRO A 268 -16.72 6.39 -13.51
C PRO A 268 -17.51 5.17 -13.97
N THR A 269 -18.81 5.14 -13.71
CA THR A 269 -19.69 4.09 -14.21
C THR A 269 -20.32 4.52 -15.53
N TYR A 270 -20.26 3.64 -16.54
CA TYR A 270 -20.99 3.86 -17.79
C TYR A 270 -22.45 3.43 -17.61
N GLU A 271 -23.37 4.37 -17.82
CA GLU A 271 -24.79 4.06 -17.97
C GLU A 271 -25.21 4.29 -19.43
N PRO A 272 -25.80 3.28 -20.10
CA PRO A 272 -26.29 3.45 -21.47
C PRO A 272 -27.23 4.63 -21.59
N GLY A 273 -26.93 5.58 -22.50
CA GLY A 273 -27.70 6.81 -22.71
C GLY A 273 -27.24 8.03 -21.90
N GLN A 274 -26.26 7.91 -21.03
CA GLN A 274 -25.65 9.07 -20.34
C GLN A 274 -24.75 9.91 -21.26
N ALA A 275 -24.16 9.33 -22.30
CA ALA A 275 -23.30 10.06 -23.24
C ALA A 275 -23.98 11.25 -23.88
N GLU A 276 -25.31 11.23 -23.99
CA GLU A 276 -26.12 12.36 -24.51
C GLU A 276 -26.58 13.35 -23.42
N LYS A 277 -26.48 12.99 -22.12
CA LYS A 277 -27.02 13.78 -21.00
C LYS A 277 -25.97 14.56 -20.20
N THR A 278 -24.70 14.23 -20.31
CA THR A 278 -23.64 14.92 -19.57
C THR A 278 -23.26 16.23 -20.28
N GLY A 279 -24.13 17.20 -20.17
CA GLY A 279 -23.72 18.60 -20.23
C GLY A 279 -22.72 18.87 -19.10
N SER A 280 -21.88 19.83 -19.31
CA SER A 280 -20.65 20.20 -18.60
C SER A 280 -20.69 20.35 -17.07
N GLU A 281 -21.82 20.17 -16.40
CA GLU A 281 -21.98 20.48 -14.97
C GLU A 281 -21.75 19.31 -14.01
N ASP A 282 -21.78 18.07 -14.47
CA ASP A 282 -21.82 16.90 -13.57
C ASP A 282 -20.46 16.22 -13.30
N LEU A 283 -19.42 16.50 -14.08
CA LEU A 283 -18.12 15.84 -13.95
C LEU A 283 -17.21 16.50 -12.89
N GLY A 284 -17.37 17.78 -12.62
CA GLY A 284 -16.80 18.44 -11.44
C GLY A 284 -17.30 17.82 -10.15
N ALA A 285 -18.56 17.42 -10.10
CA ALA A 285 -19.18 16.73 -8.98
C ALA A 285 -18.59 15.32 -8.73
N GLY A 286 -18.18 14.60 -9.78
CA GLY A 286 -17.53 13.29 -9.65
C GLY A 286 -16.16 13.36 -8.98
N HIS A 287 -15.31 14.29 -9.43
CA HIS A 287 -14.01 14.52 -8.80
C HIS A 287 -14.15 14.97 -7.34
N GLU A 288 -15.13 15.84 -7.05
CA GLU A 288 -15.34 16.32 -5.69
C GLU A 288 -15.80 15.21 -4.74
N LYS A 289 -16.71 14.31 -5.20
CA LYS A 289 -17.10 13.12 -4.41
C LYS A 289 -15.90 12.24 -4.06
N TRP A 290 -15.07 11.94 -5.05
CA TRP A 290 -13.84 11.19 -4.83
C TRP A 290 -12.90 11.90 -3.85
N ILE A 291 -12.68 13.21 -4.03
CA ILE A 291 -11.82 14.00 -3.14
C ILE A 291 -12.36 13.98 -1.70
N ILE A 292 -13.66 14.14 -1.49
CA ILE A 292 -14.29 14.06 -0.16
C ILE A 292 -14.04 12.69 0.48
N LEU A 293 -14.24 11.61 -0.28
CA LEU A 293 -13.95 10.27 0.21
C LEU A 293 -12.47 10.13 0.54
N PHE A 294 -11.56 10.52 -0.35
CA PHE A 294 -10.11 10.43 -0.14
C PHE A 294 -9.67 11.19 1.13
N LEU A 295 -10.15 12.41 1.33
CA LEU A 295 -9.86 13.20 2.53
C LEU A 295 -10.40 12.52 3.80
N THR A 296 -11.58 11.91 3.71
CA THR A 296 -12.15 11.11 4.82
C THR A 296 -11.26 9.91 5.13
N LEU A 297 -10.78 9.19 4.10
CA LEU A 297 -9.84 8.07 4.28
C LEU A 297 -8.53 8.53 4.90
N VAL A 298 -8.01 9.69 4.53
CA VAL A 298 -6.81 10.29 5.15
C VAL A 298 -7.02 10.55 6.65
N ILE A 299 -8.15 11.13 7.03
CA ILE A 299 -8.46 11.39 8.45
C ILE A 299 -8.51 10.08 9.24
N LEU A 300 -9.20 9.07 8.71
CA LEU A 300 -9.28 7.75 9.33
C LEU A 300 -7.90 7.07 9.40
N ALA A 301 -7.09 7.20 8.37
CA ALA A 301 -5.71 6.66 8.36
C ALA A 301 -4.83 7.36 9.42
N CYS A 302 -5.02 8.65 9.65
CA CYS A 302 -4.36 9.36 10.75
C CYS A 302 -4.76 8.82 12.13
N ASP A 303 -6.04 8.54 12.34
CA ASP A 303 -6.52 7.98 13.60
C ASP A 303 -6.00 6.54 13.80
N GLU A 304 -5.92 5.74 12.75
CA GLU A 304 -5.33 4.40 12.81
C GLU A 304 -3.81 4.42 13.02
N ALA A 305 -3.09 5.36 12.41
CA ALA A 305 -1.66 5.53 12.67
C ALA A 305 -1.38 5.85 14.15
N LYS A 306 -2.17 6.73 14.78
CA LYS A 306 -2.08 7.02 16.22
C LYS A 306 -2.37 5.78 17.06
N ARG A 307 -3.41 5.01 16.72
CA ARG A 307 -3.77 3.79 17.44
C ARG A 307 -2.65 2.75 17.37
N ILE A 308 -2.07 2.55 16.18
CA ILE A 308 -0.95 1.63 15.98
C ILE A 308 0.27 2.11 16.78
N ALA A 309 0.56 3.41 16.76
CA ALA A 309 1.67 3.96 17.52
C ALA A 309 1.50 3.77 19.05
N ALA A 310 0.28 3.97 19.56
CA ALA A 310 -0.04 3.69 20.96
C ALA A 310 0.15 2.22 21.32
N GLU A 311 -0.32 1.29 20.45
CA GLU A 311 -0.11 -0.15 20.67
C GLU A 311 1.38 -0.54 20.69
N ILE A 312 2.20 0.07 19.84
CA ILE A 312 3.66 -0.14 19.87
C ILE A 312 4.27 0.45 21.14
N ALA A 313 3.77 1.59 21.63
CA ALA A 313 4.21 2.16 22.90
C ALA A 313 3.85 1.24 24.09
N ASP A 314 2.64 0.68 24.12
CA ASP A 314 2.20 -0.28 25.13
C ASP A 314 3.09 -1.56 25.14
N ILE A 315 3.42 -2.08 23.95
CA ILE A 315 4.34 -3.22 23.83
C ILE A 315 5.73 -2.88 24.41
N ARG A 316 6.23 -1.67 24.14
CA ARG A 316 7.52 -1.24 24.69
C ARG A 316 7.48 -1.10 26.21
N ALA A 317 6.40 -0.54 26.76
CA ALA A 317 6.21 -0.43 28.20
C ALA A 317 6.18 -1.81 28.89
N ASP A 318 5.46 -2.79 28.32
CA ASP A 318 5.47 -4.17 28.78
C ASP A 318 6.89 -4.79 28.75
N TRP A 319 7.67 -4.51 27.72
CA TRP A 319 9.06 -4.97 27.67
C TRP A 319 9.96 -4.34 28.75
N GLU A 320 9.76 -3.07 29.05
CA GLU A 320 10.49 -2.39 30.12
C GLU A 320 10.17 -3.00 31.50
N GLU A 321 8.88 -3.29 31.77
CA GLU A 321 8.44 -3.98 32.99
C GLU A 321 9.05 -5.38 33.11
N ARG A 322 9.04 -6.16 32.01
CA ARG A 322 9.67 -7.51 31.98
C ARG A 322 11.17 -7.46 32.24
N LEU A 323 11.86 -6.47 31.69
CA LEU A 323 13.29 -6.28 31.91
C LEU A 323 13.61 -5.87 33.35
N GLN A 324 12.79 -4.99 33.93
CA GLN A 324 12.93 -4.62 35.32
C GLN A 324 12.75 -5.86 36.22
N HIS A 325 11.69 -6.61 36.03
CA HIS A 325 11.42 -7.84 36.77
C HIS A 325 12.55 -8.87 36.61
N TRP A 326 13.04 -9.07 35.38
CA TRP A 326 14.18 -9.93 35.12
C TRP A 326 15.43 -9.45 35.89
N SER A 327 15.74 -8.16 35.93
CA SER A 327 16.89 -7.60 36.60
C SER A 327 16.81 -7.74 38.13
N GLU A 328 15.61 -7.73 38.71
CA GLU A 328 15.38 -7.94 40.15
C GLU A 328 15.54 -9.40 40.57
N GLN A 329 15.29 -10.36 39.67
CA GLN A 329 15.46 -11.79 39.93
C GLN A 329 16.89 -12.29 39.72
N ASP A 330 17.71 -11.56 38.93
CA ASP A 330 19.11 -11.92 38.72
C ASP A 330 19.94 -11.54 39.96
N ASN A 331 20.57 -12.50 40.63
CA ASN A 331 21.36 -12.29 41.82
C ASN A 331 22.51 -11.26 41.68
N ASP A 332 22.84 -10.88 40.47
CA ASP A 332 23.81 -9.84 40.12
C ASP A 332 23.22 -8.42 40.06
N ASN A 333 21.88 -8.26 40.23
CA ASN A 333 21.14 -6.98 40.21
C ASN A 333 21.57 -6.06 39.07
N ARG A 334 21.77 -6.62 37.88
CA ARG A 334 22.31 -5.93 36.71
C ARG A 334 21.16 -5.41 35.83
N ALA A 335 20.74 -4.19 36.06
CA ALA A 335 20.00 -3.45 35.03
C ALA A 335 20.70 -3.57 33.67
N LEU A 336 19.94 -3.55 32.58
CA LEU A 336 20.51 -3.52 31.23
C LEU A 336 21.60 -2.43 31.17
N ARG A 337 22.85 -2.85 31.02
CA ARG A 337 23.97 -1.92 30.90
C ARG A 337 23.73 -1.02 29.68
N GLU A 338 23.76 0.29 29.88
CA GLU A 338 23.75 1.24 28.79
C GLU A 338 24.86 0.91 27.77
N GLY A 339 24.51 0.89 26.47
CA GLY A 339 25.44 0.47 25.40
C GLY A 339 25.62 -1.04 25.23
N SER A 340 24.96 -1.87 26.02
CA SER A 340 24.92 -3.33 25.79
C SER A 340 24.20 -3.66 24.46
N ALA A 341 24.46 -4.88 23.91
CA ALA A 341 23.76 -5.30 22.70
C ALA A 341 22.24 -5.34 22.90
N ALA A 342 21.74 -5.79 24.06
CA ALA A 342 20.31 -5.81 24.36
C ALA A 342 19.71 -4.40 24.39
N SER A 343 20.39 -3.42 25.01
CA SER A 343 19.90 -2.03 25.08
C SER A 343 19.88 -1.35 23.71
N ARG A 344 20.70 -1.78 22.75
CA ARG A 344 20.69 -1.28 21.36
C ARG A 344 19.63 -1.97 20.51
N ILE A 345 19.35 -3.26 20.73
CA ILE A 345 18.39 -4.06 19.98
C ILE A 345 16.95 -3.68 20.35
N LEU A 346 16.67 -3.55 21.64
CA LEU A 346 15.32 -3.40 22.19
C LEU A 346 14.50 -2.28 21.53
N PRO A 347 15.02 -1.06 21.38
CA PRO A 347 14.24 0.07 20.80
C PRO A 347 13.82 -0.18 19.35
N ASP A 348 14.58 -0.98 18.61
CA ASP A 348 14.37 -1.23 17.19
C ASP A 348 13.50 -2.47 16.89
N LEU A 349 13.18 -3.28 17.92
CA LEU A 349 12.37 -4.50 17.73
C LEU A 349 11.02 -4.28 17.06
N PRO A 350 10.29 -3.18 17.28
CA PRO A 350 9.06 -2.92 16.53
C PRO A 350 9.30 -2.80 15.02
N GLY A 351 10.42 -2.21 14.63
CA GLY A 351 10.84 -2.09 13.23
C GLY A 351 11.51 -3.34 12.68
N THR A 352 12.22 -4.09 13.53
CA THR A 352 13.00 -5.29 13.14
C THR A 352 12.68 -6.45 14.10
N PRO A 353 11.44 -7.01 14.02
CA PRO A 353 10.97 -7.96 15.03
C PRO A 353 11.57 -9.36 14.90
N MET A 354 12.45 -9.59 13.93
CA MET A 354 13.10 -10.88 13.70
C MET A 354 14.59 -10.71 13.40
N LEU A 355 15.43 -11.38 14.15
CA LEU A 355 16.88 -11.23 14.09
C LEU A 355 17.58 -12.60 14.19
N THR A 356 18.78 -12.65 13.64
CA THR A 356 19.79 -13.69 13.98
C THR A 356 20.94 -13.04 14.73
N ILE A 357 21.83 -13.85 15.31
CA ILE A 357 23.08 -13.33 15.88
C ILE A 357 23.89 -12.56 14.83
N GLY A 358 23.88 -13.03 13.58
CA GLY A 358 24.60 -12.40 12.47
C GLY A 358 24.06 -11.04 12.12
N THR A 359 22.74 -10.95 11.90
CA THR A 359 22.08 -9.67 11.58
C THR A 359 22.16 -8.69 12.73
N ALA A 360 21.94 -9.13 13.97
CA ALA A 360 22.08 -8.28 15.16
C ALA A 360 23.51 -7.72 15.30
N ALA A 361 24.53 -8.55 15.13
CA ALA A 361 25.93 -8.12 15.21
C ALA A 361 26.23 -7.02 14.15
N LYS A 362 25.78 -7.24 12.91
CA LYS A 362 26.00 -6.31 11.79
C LYS A 362 25.22 -4.99 11.97
N THR A 363 23.93 -5.08 12.30
CA THR A 363 23.05 -3.91 12.40
C THR A 363 23.44 -2.97 13.54
N TYR A 364 23.78 -3.56 14.70
CA TYR A 364 24.08 -2.77 15.91
C TYR A 364 25.57 -2.53 16.16
N GLY A 365 26.44 -2.96 15.24
CA GLY A 365 27.88 -2.72 15.33
C GLY A 365 28.53 -3.38 16.57
N VAL A 366 28.09 -4.59 16.94
CA VAL A 366 28.59 -5.33 18.07
C VAL A 366 29.21 -6.66 17.64
N THR A 367 30.05 -7.27 18.52
CA THR A 367 30.59 -8.58 18.24
C THR A 367 29.49 -9.65 18.24
N ARG A 368 29.69 -10.76 17.52
CA ARG A 368 28.73 -11.89 17.52
C ARG A 368 28.49 -12.44 18.95
N THR A 369 29.51 -12.45 19.81
CA THR A 369 29.37 -12.88 21.21
C THR A 369 28.49 -11.89 21.99
N ALA A 370 28.67 -10.59 21.80
CA ALA A 370 27.84 -9.57 22.44
C ALA A 370 26.39 -9.63 21.95
N ALA A 371 26.19 -9.79 20.61
CA ALA A 371 24.86 -9.97 20.03
C ALA A 371 24.17 -11.23 20.59
N ALA A 372 24.88 -12.37 20.68
CA ALA A 372 24.32 -13.58 21.23
C ALA A 372 23.89 -13.39 22.69
N ARG A 373 24.74 -12.79 23.53
CA ARG A 373 24.38 -12.49 24.93
C ARG A 373 23.17 -11.54 25.01
N GLY A 374 23.14 -10.46 24.22
CA GLY A 374 22.02 -9.51 24.21
C GLY A 374 20.71 -10.17 23.81
N LEU A 375 20.71 -11.00 22.77
CA LEU A 375 19.52 -11.74 22.34
C LEU A 375 19.05 -12.75 23.39
N GLU A 376 19.98 -13.51 24.03
CA GLU A 376 19.61 -14.44 25.10
C GLU A 376 19.06 -13.71 26.33
N THR A 377 19.60 -12.52 26.69
CA THR A 377 19.01 -11.69 27.73
C THR A 377 17.57 -11.36 27.44
N LEU A 378 17.27 -10.92 26.20
CA LEU A 378 15.90 -10.59 25.79
C LEU A 378 14.99 -11.84 25.74
N VAL A 379 15.52 -13.00 25.45
CA VAL A 379 14.78 -14.28 25.54
C VAL A 379 14.48 -14.63 26.99
N THR A 380 15.46 -14.52 27.88
CA THR A 380 15.28 -14.82 29.32
C THR A 380 14.30 -13.86 29.98
N ALA A 381 14.30 -12.60 29.56
CA ALA A 381 13.29 -11.59 29.96
C ALA A 381 11.90 -11.81 29.33
N GLY A 382 11.70 -12.82 28.49
CA GLY A 382 10.41 -13.14 27.86
C GLY A 382 9.98 -12.17 26.75
N ILE A 383 10.91 -11.37 26.23
CA ILE A 383 10.65 -10.40 25.14
C ILE A 383 10.78 -11.07 23.77
N LEU A 384 11.79 -11.92 23.61
CA LEU A 384 12.02 -12.69 22.39
C LEU A 384 11.73 -14.17 22.60
N THR A 385 11.32 -14.82 21.54
CA THR A 385 11.27 -16.29 21.41
C THR A 385 12.31 -16.75 20.41
N THR A 386 12.64 -18.04 20.43
CA THR A 386 13.59 -18.61 19.47
C THR A 386 12.95 -19.74 18.68
N GLU A 387 13.22 -19.75 17.39
CA GLU A 387 12.83 -20.83 16.50
C GLU A 387 13.98 -21.25 15.59
N LYS A 388 13.90 -22.47 15.04
CA LYS A 388 14.84 -22.94 14.03
C LYS A 388 14.22 -22.82 12.64
N VAL A 389 14.85 -22.07 11.77
CA VAL A 389 14.45 -21.93 10.36
C VAL A 389 15.38 -22.78 9.50
N GLY A 390 14.81 -23.76 8.79
CA GLY A 390 15.60 -24.76 8.08
C GLY A 390 16.42 -25.64 9.03
N SER A 391 17.59 -26.09 8.60
CA SER A 391 18.41 -27.08 9.37
C SER A 391 19.33 -26.45 10.42
N ARG A 392 19.69 -25.17 10.32
CA ARG A 392 20.78 -24.58 11.11
C ARG A 392 20.60 -23.16 11.60
N LEU A 393 19.62 -22.40 11.07
CA LEU A 393 19.46 -20.99 11.39
C LEU A 393 18.59 -20.84 12.64
N ARG A 394 19.14 -20.30 13.72
CA ARG A 394 18.39 -19.89 14.90
C ARG A 394 17.95 -18.44 14.72
N VAL A 395 16.67 -18.20 14.83
CA VAL A 395 16.03 -16.90 14.68
C VAL A 395 15.42 -16.48 16.02
N TYR A 396 15.52 -15.21 16.33
CA TYR A 396 14.99 -14.57 17.53
C TYR A 396 13.85 -13.64 17.07
N THR A 397 12.66 -13.87 17.60
CA THR A 397 11.44 -13.18 17.17
C THR A 397 10.77 -12.47 18.33
N ALA A 398 10.29 -11.25 18.14
CA ALA A 398 9.42 -10.51 19.07
C ALA A 398 7.95 -10.87 18.78
N PRO A 399 7.33 -11.83 19.49
CA PRO A 399 6.00 -12.32 19.15
C PRO A 399 4.93 -11.27 19.28
N SER A 400 5.00 -10.39 20.29
CA SER A 400 4.05 -9.29 20.47
C SER A 400 3.96 -8.35 19.25
N VAL A 401 5.08 -8.11 18.56
CA VAL A 401 5.09 -7.29 17.35
C VAL A 401 4.46 -8.03 16.17
N VAL A 402 4.76 -9.33 16.00
CA VAL A 402 4.17 -10.17 14.95
C VAL A 402 2.65 -10.29 15.13
N GLU A 403 2.21 -10.45 16.38
CA GLU A 403 0.77 -10.47 16.74
C GLU A 403 0.11 -9.11 16.47
N ALA A 404 0.77 -8.00 16.80
CA ALA A 404 0.28 -6.67 16.49
C ALA A 404 0.08 -6.48 14.99
N ILE A 405 1.05 -6.90 14.13
CA ILE A 405 0.92 -6.85 12.67
C ILE A 405 -0.32 -7.66 12.22
N THR A 406 -0.50 -8.87 12.76
CA THR A 406 -1.64 -9.74 12.40
C THR A 406 -2.97 -9.15 12.83
N GLY A 407 -3.00 -8.44 13.96
CA GLY A 407 -4.23 -7.92 14.56
C GLY A 407 -4.70 -6.56 14.02
N VAL A 408 -3.91 -5.87 13.20
CA VAL A 408 -4.25 -4.50 12.73
C VAL A 408 -5.62 -4.47 12.04
N ASP A 409 -5.86 -5.39 11.11
CA ASP A 409 -7.06 -5.39 10.26
C ASP A 409 -8.34 -5.73 11.04
N SER A 410 -8.30 -6.80 11.83
CA SER A 410 -9.49 -7.29 12.56
C SER A 410 -9.99 -6.29 13.61
N ARG A 411 -9.16 -5.39 14.05
CA ARG A 411 -9.53 -4.33 15.00
C ARG A 411 -10.26 -3.17 14.33
N LEU A 412 -9.79 -2.75 13.15
CA LEU A 412 -10.44 -1.69 12.38
C LEU A 412 -11.82 -2.15 11.88
N GLU A 413 -11.93 -3.38 11.35
CA GLU A 413 -13.21 -3.95 10.93
C GLU A 413 -14.24 -3.93 12.07
N ARG A 414 -13.85 -4.36 13.27
CA ARG A 414 -14.73 -4.32 14.44
C ARG A 414 -15.17 -2.91 14.83
N LYS A 415 -14.26 -1.93 14.75
CA LYS A 415 -14.54 -0.53 15.06
C LYS A 415 -15.56 0.07 14.08
N LEU A 416 -15.39 -0.17 12.78
CA LEU A 416 -16.31 0.34 11.76
C LEU A 416 -17.67 -0.35 11.80
N ALA A 417 -17.70 -1.65 12.08
CA ALA A 417 -18.95 -2.39 12.33
C ALA A 417 -19.71 -1.84 13.55
N ALA A 418 -18.99 -1.51 14.64
CA ALA A 418 -19.58 -0.89 15.82
C ALA A 418 -20.10 0.53 15.56
N ALA A 419 -19.48 1.27 14.65
CA ALA A 419 -19.90 2.61 14.24
C ALA A 419 -21.12 2.62 13.30
N ARG A 420 -21.71 1.45 13.01
CA ARG A 420 -22.84 1.26 12.05
C ARG A 420 -22.60 1.83 10.66
N LEU A 421 -21.35 1.94 10.25
CA LEU A 421 -21.02 2.14 8.85
C LEU A 421 -21.43 0.87 8.08
N PRO A 422 -22.05 0.98 6.89
CA PRO A 422 -22.51 -0.20 6.17
C PRO A 422 -21.36 -1.18 5.98
N ALA A 423 -21.59 -2.43 6.43
CA ALA A 423 -20.63 -3.50 6.27
C ALA A 423 -20.28 -3.64 4.77
N PRO A 424 -19.01 -3.80 4.41
CA PRO A 424 -18.63 -4.01 3.02
C PRO A 424 -19.32 -5.29 2.53
N ALA A 425 -20.07 -5.18 1.44
CA ALA A 425 -20.45 -6.35 0.68
C ALA A 425 -19.15 -7.08 0.33
N ARG A 426 -19.06 -8.38 0.62
CA ARG A 426 -17.88 -9.19 0.23
C ARG A 426 -17.85 -9.24 -1.29
N LEU A 427 -17.18 -8.27 -1.89
CA LEU A 427 -16.76 -8.37 -3.27
C LEU A 427 -15.64 -9.42 -3.26
N GLY A 428 -15.82 -10.46 -4.08
CA GLY A 428 -14.73 -11.39 -4.38
C GLY A 428 -13.52 -10.60 -4.90
N PRO A 429 -12.33 -11.21 -4.99
CA PRO A 429 -11.16 -10.56 -5.55
C PRO A 429 -11.55 -9.97 -6.91
N GLU A 430 -11.51 -8.64 -7.02
CA GLU A 430 -11.75 -7.97 -8.28
C GLU A 430 -10.53 -8.23 -9.16
N THR A 431 -10.64 -9.27 -9.97
CA THR A 431 -9.63 -9.61 -10.95
C THR A 431 -9.64 -8.55 -12.04
N TYR A 432 -8.52 -7.87 -12.21
CA TYR A 432 -8.21 -7.15 -13.43
C TYR A 432 -8.08 -8.16 -14.56
N HIS A 433 -8.68 -7.85 -15.68
CA HIS A 433 -8.61 -8.69 -16.86
C HIS A 433 -7.83 -7.92 -17.93
N GLY A 434 -6.53 -8.26 -18.05
CA GLY A 434 -5.77 -8.01 -19.25
C GLY A 434 -5.78 -9.28 -20.08
N VAL A 435 -5.74 -9.16 -21.39
CA VAL A 435 -5.57 -10.32 -22.29
C VAL A 435 -4.07 -10.59 -22.39
N ASP A 436 -3.64 -11.80 -21.99
CA ASP A 436 -2.30 -12.34 -22.27
C ASP A 436 -2.05 -12.43 -23.79
#